data_ef4cef18fe10d32554c6ee310b27eb62
#
_entry.id   ef4cef18fe10d32554c6ee310b27eb62
#
_cell.length_a   1.000
_cell.length_b   1.000
_cell.length_c   1.000
_cell.angle_alpha   90.00
_cell.angle_beta   90.00
_cell.angle_gamma   90.00
#
_symmetry.space_group_name_H-M   'P 1'
#
loop_
_entity.id
_entity.type
_entity.pdbx_description
1 polymer ?
#
loop_
_entity_poly.entity_id
_entity_poly.type
_entity_poly.pdbx_seq_one_letter_code
_entity_poly.pdbx_strand_id
1 'polypeptide(L)'
;MAEYNNRNIVLHELIGLEAEVVRSKDASQVGIKGRVVDETKETIVLQTGSGKRRIFKRISTFKFIADKNTFTVEGSEICFRPHERIQKGLKFYRKRKL
;
A
#
# COMPACT_ATOMS: atom_id res chain seq x y z
N MET A 1 13.31 8.65 13.85
CA MET A 1 12.22 7.93 13.19
C MET A 1 12.09 8.39 11.75
N ALA A 2 11.90 7.45 10.84
CA ALA A 2 11.84 7.81 9.43
C ALA A 2 10.59 8.59 9.08
N GLU A 3 10.74 9.58 8.23
CA GLU A 3 9.60 10.28 7.68
C GLU A 3 9.07 9.50 6.48
N TYR A 4 7.74 9.48 6.34
CA TYR A 4 7.09 8.87 5.19
C TYR A 4 6.99 9.89 4.06
N ASN A 5 7.22 9.42 2.84
CA ASN A 5 6.98 10.23 1.64
C ASN A 5 6.71 9.30 0.46
N ASN A 6 6.35 9.86 -0.69
CA ASN A 6 6.00 9.06 -1.87
C ASN A 6 7.16 8.22 -2.40
N ARG A 7 8.38 8.59 -2.07
CA ARG A 7 9.55 7.83 -2.53
C ARG A 7 9.86 6.65 -1.63
N ASN A 8 9.70 6.81 -0.33
CA ASN A 8 10.12 5.79 0.62
C ASN A 8 8.99 4.98 1.23
N ILE A 9 7.73 5.29 0.90
CA ILE A 9 6.61 4.54 1.48
C ILE A 9 6.72 3.05 1.18
N VAL A 10 7.29 2.68 0.03
CA VAL A 10 7.46 1.28 -0.34
C VAL A 10 8.49 0.56 0.52
N LEU A 11 9.32 1.31 1.27
CA LEU A 11 10.32 0.75 2.17
C LEU A 11 9.77 0.48 3.56
N HIS A 12 8.59 0.98 3.86
CA HIS A 12 8.00 0.86 5.19
C HIS A 12 6.99 -0.26 5.23
N GLU A 13 6.78 -0.79 6.41
CA GLU A 13 5.75 -1.78 6.62
C GLU A 13 4.39 -1.12 6.49
N LEU A 14 3.51 -1.74 5.74
CA LEU A 14 2.18 -1.17 5.49
C LEU A 14 1.17 -1.55 6.56
N ILE A 15 1.41 -2.66 7.28
CA ILE A 15 0.51 -3.11 8.32
C ILE A 15 0.40 -2.04 9.40
N GLY A 16 -0.83 -1.70 9.75
CA GLY A 16 -1.11 -0.66 10.73
C GLY A 16 -1.49 0.68 10.14
N LEU A 17 -1.19 0.90 8.85
CA LEU A 17 -1.55 2.16 8.21
C LEU A 17 -3.02 2.14 7.78
N GLU A 18 -3.63 3.32 7.75
CA GLU A 18 -4.92 3.50 7.11
C GLU A 18 -4.72 3.55 5.60
N ALA A 19 -5.62 2.92 4.87
CA ALA A 19 -5.52 2.87 3.42
C ALA A 19 -6.89 2.95 2.79
N GLU A 20 -6.92 3.47 1.56
CA GLU A 20 -8.14 3.54 0.78
C GLU A 20 -7.82 3.11 -0.64
N VAL A 21 -8.71 2.34 -1.26
CA VAL A 21 -8.61 1.98 -2.66
C VAL A 21 -9.19 3.13 -3.46
N VAL A 22 -8.34 3.91 -4.11
CA VAL A 22 -8.79 5.09 -4.86
C VAL A 22 -9.04 4.77 -6.33
N ARG A 23 -8.47 3.66 -6.82
CA ARG A 23 -8.68 3.21 -8.19
C ARG A 23 -8.52 1.70 -8.24
N SER A 24 -9.30 1.02 -9.07
CA SER A 24 -9.19 -0.42 -9.24
C SER A 24 -9.85 -0.84 -10.55
N LYS A 25 -9.30 -1.88 -11.18
CA LYS A 25 -9.97 -2.51 -12.32
C LYS A 25 -11.26 -3.22 -11.88
N ASP A 26 -11.34 -3.59 -10.61
CA ASP A 26 -12.58 -4.10 -10.02
C ASP A 26 -13.29 -2.92 -9.36
N ALA A 27 -14.34 -2.42 -10.04
CA ALA A 27 -15.06 -1.24 -9.56
C ALA A 27 -15.66 -1.44 -8.17
N SER A 28 -15.97 -2.67 -7.80
CA SER A 28 -16.55 -2.94 -6.47
C SER A 28 -15.55 -2.68 -5.34
N GLN A 29 -14.27 -2.60 -5.64
CA GLN A 29 -13.25 -2.35 -4.63
C GLN A 29 -12.91 -0.88 -4.44
N VAL A 30 -13.31 -0.02 -5.38
CA VAL A 30 -13.04 1.41 -5.26
C VAL A 30 -13.78 1.99 -4.07
N GLY A 31 -13.08 2.74 -3.25
CA GLY A 31 -13.66 3.37 -2.07
C GLY A 31 -13.56 2.55 -0.79
N ILE A 32 -13.13 1.28 -0.88
CA ILE A 32 -12.91 0.48 0.33
C ILE A 32 -11.80 1.13 1.14
N LYS A 33 -12.06 1.31 2.43
CA LYS A 33 -11.17 2.05 3.31
C LYS A 33 -11.08 1.36 4.66
N GLY A 34 -9.87 1.27 5.19
CA GLY A 34 -9.67 0.65 6.50
C GLY A 34 -8.21 0.58 6.86
N ARG A 35 -7.93 -0.12 7.95
CA ARG A 35 -6.57 -0.32 8.42
C ARG A 35 -5.98 -1.59 7.79
N VAL A 36 -4.75 -1.50 7.35
CA VAL A 36 -4.04 -2.68 6.84
C VAL A 36 -3.75 -3.61 8.02
N VAL A 37 -4.31 -4.81 7.97
CA VAL A 37 -4.11 -5.81 9.02
C VAL A 37 -3.31 -7.01 8.56
N ASP A 38 -3.14 -7.16 7.26
CA ASP A 38 -2.31 -8.24 6.70
C ASP A 38 -1.85 -7.86 5.31
N GLU A 39 -0.73 -8.42 4.91
CA GLU A 39 -0.18 -8.17 3.59
C GLU A 39 0.48 -9.44 3.08
N THR A 40 0.19 -9.80 1.83
CA THR A 40 0.88 -10.89 1.14
C THR A 40 1.55 -10.30 -0.10
N LYS A 41 2.18 -11.16 -0.90
CA LYS A 41 2.82 -10.72 -2.13
C LYS A 41 1.84 -9.94 -3.03
N GLU A 42 0.62 -10.44 -3.18
CA GLU A 42 -0.32 -9.90 -4.17
C GLU A 42 -1.55 -9.22 -3.57
N THR A 43 -1.73 -9.29 -2.26
CA THR A 43 -2.91 -8.72 -1.63
C THR A 43 -2.59 -7.90 -0.41
N ILE A 44 -3.52 -7.01 -0.08
CA ILE A 44 -3.55 -6.29 1.19
C ILE A 44 -4.92 -6.56 1.79
N VAL A 45 -4.97 -6.85 3.07
CA VAL A 45 -6.25 -7.02 3.78
C VAL A 45 -6.50 -5.78 4.62
N LEU A 46 -7.67 -5.18 4.40
CA LEU A 46 -8.11 -4.00 5.13
C LEU A 46 -9.21 -4.39 6.12
N GLN A 47 -9.05 -3.93 7.36
CA GLN A 47 -10.09 -4.03 8.37
C GLN A 47 -10.98 -2.81 8.22
N THR A 48 -12.20 -3.04 7.74
CA THR A 48 -13.19 -1.98 7.56
C THR A 48 -14.25 -2.05 8.63
N GLY A 49 -15.17 -1.08 8.63
CA GLY A 49 -16.30 -1.10 9.56
C GLY A 49 -17.22 -2.30 9.37
N SER A 50 -17.22 -2.90 8.19
CA SER A 50 -18.07 -4.05 7.87
C SER A 50 -17.30 -5.36 7.79
N GLY A 51 -16.05 -5.39 8.21
CA GLY A 51 -15.25 -6.61 8.24
C GLY A 51 -13.97 -6.50 7.43
N LYS A 52 -13.28 -7.61 7.30
CA LYS A 52 -12.02 -7.64 6.56
C LYS A 52 -12.27 -7.77 5.06
N ARG A 53 -11.54 -7.00 4.29
CA ARG A 53 -11.64 -7.01 2.84
C ARG A 53 -10.26 -7.25 2.24
N ARG A 54 -10.17 -8.21 1.34
CA ARG A 54 -8.92 -8.52 0.65
C ARG A 54 -8.88 -7.77 -0.67
N ILE A 55 -7.82 -7.00 -0.87
CA ILE A 55 -7.65 -6.17 -2.06
C ILE A 55 -6.45 -6.68 -2.85
N PHE A 56 -6.63 -6.90 -4.14
CA PHE A 56 -5.54 -7.32 -5.00
C PHE A 56 -4.70 -6.11 -5.39
N LYS A 57 -3.40 -6.19 -5.13
CA LYS A 57 -2.48 -5.07 -5.34
C LYS A 57 -2.38 -4.68 -6.81
N ARG A 58 -2.19 -5.67 -7.68
CA ARG A 58 -1.82 -5.43 -9.08
C ARG A 58 -2.84 -4.60 -9.84
N ILE A 59 -4.10 -4.69 -9.48
CA ILE A 59 -5.17 -3.99 -10.20
C ILE A 59 -5.64 -2.72 -9.49
N SER A 60 -4.97 -2.33 -8.42
CA SER A 60 -5.46 -1.26 -7.55
C SER A 60 -4.43 -0.15 -7.36
N THR A 61 -4.94 1.04 -7.09
CA THR A 61 -4.15 2.17 -6.64
C THR A 61 -4.61 2.51 -5.23
N PHE A 62 -3.66 2.62 -4.32
CA PHE A 62 -3.94 2.84 -2.90
C PHE A 62 -3.54 4.25 -2.47
N LYS A 63 -4.29 4.79 -1.53
CA LYS A 63 -3.90 5.99 -0.81
C LYS A 63 -3.63 5.55 0.63
N PHE A 64 -2.38 5.67 1.08
CA PHE A 64 -2.00 5.37 2.45
C PHE A 64 -1.89 6.65 3.26
N ILE A 65 -2.27 6.57 4.53
CA ILE A 65 -2.16 7.69 5.45
C ILE A 65 -1.13 7.32 6.50
N ALA A 66 -0.06 8.11 6.58
CA ALA A 66 1.02 7.89 7.53
C ALA A 66 1.47 9.24 8.06
N ASP A 67 1.54 9.38 9.38
CA ASP A 67 2.00 10.60 10.04
C ASP A 67 1.30 11.86 9.54
N LYS A 68 -0.02 11.79 9.38
CA LYS A 68 -0.86 12.90 8.92
C LYS A 68 -0.68 13.26 7.45
N ASN A 69 0.17 12.54 6.73
CA ASN A 69 0.35 12.72 5.30
C ASN A 69 -0.33 11.60 4.54
N THR A 70 -0.69 11.87 3.29
CA THR A 70 -1.27 10.86 2.43
C THR A 70 -0.33 10.57 1.26
N PHE A 71 -0.25 9.30 0.88
CA PHE A 71 0.63 8.86 -0.18
C PHE A 71 -0.13 7.98 -1.14
N THR A 72 -0.05 8.26 -2.43
CA THR A 72 -0.70 7.47 -3.45
C THR A 72 0.33 6.52 -4.06
N VAL A 73 0.00 5.23 -4.07
CA VAL A 73 0.91 4.18 -4.52
C VAL A 73 0.18 3.25 -5.47
N GLU A 74 0.78 3.02 -6.64
CA GLU A 74 0.29 1.99 -7.56
C GLU A 74 0.53 0.63 -6.94
N GLY A 75 -0.51 -0.21 -6.89
CA GLY A 75 -0.38 -1.52 -6.27
C GLY A 75 0.67 -2.41 -6.92
N SER A 76 0.90 -2.22 -8.22
CA SER A 76 1.95 -2.98 -8.93
C SER A 76 3.34 -2.70 -8.38
N GLU A 77 3.56 -1.55 -7.79
CA GLU A 77 4.86 -1.18 -7.21
C GLU A 77 5.13 -1.88 -5.89
N ILE A 78 4.10 -2.42 -5.26
CA ILE A 78 4.23 -3.09 -3.96
C ILE A 78 3.82 -4.57 -4.04
N CYS A 79 3.81 -5.15 -5.24
CA CYS A 79 3.46 -6.55 -5.48
C CYS A 79 4.60 -7.50 -5.14
N PHE A 80 5.05 -7.44 -3.89
CA PHE A 80 6.09 -8.29 -3.33
C PHE A 80 5.64 -8.74 -1.95
N ARG A 81 6.23 -9.82 -1.44
CA ARG A 81 6.06 -10.15 -0.03
C ARG A 81 6.65 -9.02 0.83
N PRO A 82 6.15 -8.81 2.06
CA PRO A 82 6.60 -7.67 2.85
C PRO A 82 8.12 -7.51 2.95
N HIS A 83 8.84 -8.59 3.26
CA HIS A 83 10.29 -8.49 3.37
C HIS A 83 10.97 -8.28 2.01
N GLU A 84 10.43 -8.90 0.95
CA GLU A 84 10.96 -8.71 -0.40
C GLU A 84 10.71 -7.30 -0.88
N ARG A 85 9.52 -6.77 -0.57
CA ARG A 85 9.15 -5.42 -0.96
C ARG A 85 10.13 -4.41 -0.39
N ILE A 86 10.50 -4.56 0.88
CA ILE A 86 11.46 -3.66 1.51
C ILE A 86 12.81 -3.72 0.81
N GLN A 87 13.32 -4.91 0.52
CA GLN A 87 14.59 -5.08 -0.18
C GLN A 87 14.56 -4.53 -1.60
N LYS A 88 13.53 -4.87 -2.35
CA LYS A 88 13.42 -4.44 -3.75
C LYS A 88 13.01 -2.98 -3.85
N GLY A 89 12.29 -2.48 -2.86
CA GLY A 89 11.90 -1.09 -2.79
C GLY A 89 13.10 -0.15 -2.73
N LEU A 90 14.20 -0.60 -2.15
CA LEU A 90 15.43 0.19 -2.14
C LEU A 90 15.90 0.53 -3.55
N LYS A 91 15.81 -0.42 -4.47
CA LYS A 91 16.19 -0.19 -5.87
C LYS A 91 15.29 0.83 -6.53
N PHE A 92 13.98 0.71 -6.31
CA PHE A 92 13.02 1.66 -6.87
C PHE A 92 13.24 3.04 -6.29
N TYR A 93 13.45 3.12 -4.98
CA TYR A 93 13.69 4.38 -4.31
C TYR A 93 14.92 5.08 -4.87
N ARG A 94 16.00 4.33 -5.08
CA ARG A 94 17.22 4.90 -5.64
C ARG A 94 17.02 5.42 -7.05
N LYS A 95 16.27 4.71 -7.88
CA LYS A 95 15.95 5.16 -9.23
C LYS A 95 15.11 6.42 -9.22
N ARG A 96 14.14 6.49 -8.32
CA ARG A 96 13.24 7.64 -8.24
C ARG A 96 13.91 8.86 -7.66
N LYS A 97 14.98 8.67 -6.94
CA LYS A 97 15.70 9.76 -6.31
C LYS A 97 16.34 10.68 -7.33
N LEU A 98 16.56 10.17 -8.51
CA LEU A 98 17.10 10.99 -9.59
C LEU A 98 16.09 12.05 -10.01
#